data_b7bff509af1588a88dceaa5a31a45d26
#
_entry.id   b7bff509af1588a88dceaa5a31a45d26
#
_cell.length_a   1.000
_cell.length_b   1.000
_cell.length_c   1.000
_cell.angle_alpha   90.00
_cell.angle_beta   90.00
_cell.angle_gamma   90.00
#
_symmetry.space_group_name_H-M   'P 1'
#
loop_
_entity.id
_entity.type
_entity.pdbx_description
1 polymer ?
#
loop_
_entity_poly.entity_id
_entity_poly.type
_entity_poly.pdbx_seq_one_letter_code
_entity_poly.pdbx_strand_id
1 'polypeptide(L)'
;MTRNGKSFPLRRVGCVGKITAFTENDDGRVVISLAGVARFRVARDIHGEEPFRICQVDFTPYAEDFVGGHGEDDVDRPRLIATLRSYLVANNLNADWERINSASNERLVNTLSVLSPYGPEEKQALLEAPDLRARAEALVALAEMELAATDDGSGTSLQ
;
A
#
# COMPACT_ATOMS: atom_id res chain seq x y z
N MET A 1 3.08 -15.85 -14.83
CA MET A 1 1.83 -16.63 -14.91
C MET A 1 1.03 -16.12 -16.11
N THR A 2 0.93 -16.91 -17.14
CA THR A 2 0.08 -16.64 -18.30
C THR A 2 -1.29 -17.26 -18.01
N ARG A 3 -2.27 -16.48 -17.58
CA ARG A 3 -3.67 -16.92 -17.60
C ARG A 3 -4.18 -16.64 -19.02
N ASN A 4 -4.43 -17.67 -19.79
CA ASN A 4 -4.88 -17.61 -21.20
C ASN A 4 -3.91 -16.93 -22.20
N GLY A 5 -2.59 -17.19 -22.12
CA GLY A 5 -1.64 -16.69 -23.11
C GLY A 5 -1.41 -15.16 -23.13
N LYS A 6 -2.02 -14.39 -22.22
CA LYS A 6 -1.81 -12.94 -22.11
C LYS A 6 -0.72 -12.67 -21.06
N SER A 7 0.39 -12.09 -21.52
CA SER A 7 1.39 -11.50 -20.63
C SER A 7 0.81 -10.19 -20.06
N PHE A 8 0.64 -10.09 -18.74
CA PHE A 8 0.29 -8.83 -18.12
C PHE A 8 1.56 -7.97 -17.99
N PRO A 9 1.50 -6.69 -18.37
CA PRO A 9 2.64 -5.80 -18.20
C PRO A 9 3.01 -5.69 -16.71
N LEU A 10 4.31 -5.68 -16.43
CA LEU A 10 4.81 -5.40 -15.08
C LEU A 10 4.69 -3.90 -14.79
N ARG A 11 4.34 -3.58 -13.56
CA ARG A 11 4.51 -2.22 -13.03
C ARG A 11 6.00 -1.95 -12.86
N ARG A 12 6.38 -0.67 -12.97
CA ARG A 12 7.80 -0.27 -12.90
C ARG A 12 8.37 -0.39 -11.50
N VAL A 13 7.53 -0.21 -10.50
CA VAL A 13 7.93 -0.27 -9.09
C VAL A 13 7.27 -1.47 -8.44
N GLY A 14 8.05 -2.21 -7.71
CA GLY A 14 7.63 -3.31 -6.87
C GLY A 14 8.21 -3.18 -5.47
N CYS A 15 7.84 -4.11 -4.60
CA CYS A 15 8.40 -4.24 -3.26
C CYS A 15 8.85 -5.68 -3.05
N VAL A 16 10.06 -5.85 -2.52
CA VAL A 16 10.53 -7.16 -2.08
C VAL A 16 9.89 -7.50 -0.76
N GLY A 17 9.31 -8.69 -0.66
CA GLY A 17 8.69 -9.22 0.53
C GLY A 17 9.47 -10.38 1.13
N LYS A 18 9.67 -10.35 2.45
CA LYS A 18 10.18 -11.49 3.21
C LYS A 18 9.02 -12.38 3.62
N ILE A 19 9.11 -13.68 3.31
CA ILE A 19 8.12 -14.65 3.81
C ILE A 19 8.32 -14.81 5.31
N THR A 20 7.28 -14.46 6.09
CA THR A 20 7.29 -14.51 7.56
C THR A 20 6.47 -15.66 8.13
N ALA A 21 5.52 -16.18 7.34
CA ALA A 21 4.77 -17.37 7.69
C ALA A 21 4.41 -18.14 6.41
N PHE A 22 4.29 -19.44 6.56
CA PHE A 22 3.96 -20.39 5.51
C PHE A 22 3.07 -21.48 6.11
N THR A 23 1.94 -21.75 5.47
CA THR A 23 1.02 -22.81 5.86
C THR A 23 0.47 -23.47 4.61
N GLU A 24 0.56 -24.80 4.53
CA GLU A 24 -0.08 -25.60 3.49
C GLU A 24 -1.45 -26.05 4.00
N ASN A 25 -2.47 -25.88 3.18
CA ASN A 25 -3.83 -26.33 3.45
C ASN A 25 -4.04 -27.76 2.95
N ASP A 26 -5.06 -28.45 3.45
CA ASP A 26 -5.41 -29.84 3.07
C ASP A 26 -5.72 -30.00 1.57
N ASP A 27 -6.03 -28.92 0.87
CA ASP A 27 -6.30 -28.89 -0.58
C ASP A 27 -5.05 -28.64 -1.43
N GLY A 28 -3.86 -28.63 -0.83
CA GLY A 28 -2.56 -28.39 -1.49
C GLY A 28 -2.29 -26.94 -1.83
N ARG A 29 -3.15 -26.00 -1.39
CA ARG A 29 -2.87 -24.55 -1.51
C ARG A 29 -1.99 -24.09 -0.37
N VAL A 30 -1.16 -23.11 -0.68
CA VAL A 30 -0.24 -22.51 0.28
C VAL A 30 -0.70 -21.09 0.60
N VAL A 31 -0.80 -20.80 1.90
CA VAL A 31 -0.99 -19.44 2.43
C VAL A 31 0.35 -18.94 2.92
N ILE A 32 0.77 -17.78 2.45
CA ILE A 32 1.99 -17.13 2.88
C ILE A 32 1.69 -15.74 3.47
N SER A 33 2.44 -15.38 4.50
CA SER A 33 2.49 -14.00 4.98
C SER A 33 3.79 -13.34 4.50
N LEU A 34 3.68 -12.13 3.98
CA LEU A 34 4.81 -11.34 3.50
C LEU A 34 4.95 -10.08 4.34
N ALA A 35 6.19 -9.79 4.75
CA ALA A 35 6.56 -8.47 5.26
C ALA A 35 7.32 -7.72 4.17
N GLY A 36 6.88 -6.50 3.85
CA GLY A 36 7.61 -5.62 2.93
C GLY A 36 8.98 -5.27 3.50
N VAL A 37 9.99 -5.25 2.62
CA VAL A 37 11.38 -4.94 3.02
C VAL A 37 11.82 -3.62 2.40
N ALA A 38 11.80 -3.53 1.08
CA ALA A 38 12.20 -2.33 0.35
C ALA A 38 11.55 -2.31 -1.04
N ARG A 39 11.32 -1.13 -1.55
CA ARG A 39 10.89 -0.92 -2.94
C ARG A 39 12.06 -1.12 -3.89
N PHE A 40 11.73 -1.42 -5.12
CA PHE A 40 12.67 -1.50 -6.22
C PHE A 40 12.04 -1.02 -7.52
N ARG A 41 12.88 -0.61 -8.45
CA ARG A 41 12.51 -0.37 -9.83
C ARG A 41 12.85 -1.59 -10.66
N VAL A 42 11.91 -2.05 -11.49
CA VAL A 42 12.19 -3.08 -12.49
C VAL A 42 13.07 -2.46 -13.59
N ALA A 43 14.29 -2.95 -13.70
CA ALA A 43 15.23 -2.52 -14.73
C ALA A 43 15.01 -3.31 -16.05
N ARG A 44 14.80 -4.60 -15.91
CA ARG A 44 14.58 -5.49 -17.07
C ARG A 44 13.83 -6.76 -16.67
N ASP A 45 12.88 -7.19 -17.49
CA ASP A 45 12.28 -8.52 -17.43
C ASP A 45 13.22 -9.52 -18.12
N ILE A 46 13.63 -10.55 -17.39
CA ILE A 46 14.52 -11.60 -17.90
C ILE A 46 13.63 -12.76 -18.34
N HIS A 47 13.51 -12.95 -19.63
CA HIS A 47 12.78 -14.08 -20.19
C HIS A 47 13.58 -15.36 -19.99
N GLY A 48 12.99 -16.37 -19.35
CA GLY A 48 13.56 -17.69 -19.11
C GLY A 48 12.51 -18.78 -19.29
N GLU A 49 12.92 -20.03 -19.13
CA GLU A 49 12.04 -21.22 -19.17
C GLU A 49 11.32 -21.46 -17.84
N GLU A 50 11.57 -20.63 -16.83
CA GLU A 50 11.02 -20.77 -15.50
C GLU A 50 9.50 -20.52 -15.48
N PRO A 51 8.72 -21.22 -14.62
CA PRO A 51 7.28 -21.02 -14.50
C PRO A 51 6.90 -19.70 -13.79
N PHE A 52 7.88 -18.89 -13.42
CA PHE A 52 7.73 -17.59 -12.78
C PHE A 52 8.59 -16.53 -13.51
N ARG A 53 8.26 -15.26 -13.31
CA ARG A 53 9.04 -14.16 -13.88
C ARG A 53 10.29 -13.89 -13.08
N ILE A 54 11.38 -13.66 -13.79
CA ILE A 54 12.66 -13.20 -13.23
C ILE A 54 12.90 -11.80 -13.74
N CYS A 55 13.17 -10.87 -12.82
CA CYS A 55 13.43 -9.48 -13.15
C CYS A 55 14.78 -9.05 -12.58
N GLN A 56 15.51 -8.29 -13.36
CA GLN A 56 16.60 -7.48 -12.82
C GLN A 56 15.99 -6.23 -12.18
N VAL A 57 16.35 -5.95 -10.94
CA VAL A 57 15.81 -4.86 -10.17
C VAL A 57 16.91 -3.90 -9.69
N ASP A 58 16.53 -2.64 -9.51
CA ASP A 58 17.39 -1.58 -9.00
C ASP A 58 16.80 -1.01 -7.70
N PHE A 59 17.52 -1.12 -6.60
CA PHE A 59 17.15 -0.58 -5.29
C PHE A 59 17.63 0.86 -5.07
N THR A 60 18.52 1.36 -5.93
CA THR A 60 19.13 2.69 -5.75
C THR A 60 18.11 3.81 -5.51
N PRO A 61 16.98 3.89 -6.24
CA PRO A 61 16.00 4.93 -6.03
C PRO A 61 15.28 4.87 -4.67
N TYR A 62 15.39 3.76 -3.97
CA TYR A 62 14.70 3.46 -2.72
C TYR A 62 15.67 2.93 -1.64
N ALA A 63 16.94 3.33 -1.69
CA ALA A 63 17.95 2.90 -0.74
C ALA A 63 17.59 3.25 0.71
N GLU A 64 16.85 4.33 0.89
CA GLU A 64 16.38 4.81 2.19
C GLU A 64 15.33 3.90 2.85
N ASP A 65 14.63 3.06 2.06
CA ASP A 65 13.69 2.07 2.60
C ASP A 65 14.39 1.03 3.53
N PHE A 66 15.72 0.91 3.44
CA PHE A 66 16.50 0.04 4.33
C PHE A 66 16.84 0.69 5.67
N VAL A 67 16.52 1.98 5.84
CA VAL A 67 16.76 2.73 7.08
C VAL A 67 15.42 2.92 7.79
N GLY A 68 15.20 2.15 8.86
CA GLY A 68 13.95 2.23 9.62
C GLY A 68 13.71 3.64 10.18
N GLY A 69 12.50 4.14 10.08
CA GLY A 69 12.11 5.46 10.55
C GLY A 69 12.54 6.62 9.67
N HIS A 70 13.12 6.35 8.50
CA HIS A 70 13.53 7.42 7.58
C HIS A 70 12.32 8.27 7.13
N GLY A 71 12.43 9.60 7.30
CA GLY A 71 11.36 10.56 6.91
C GLY A 71 10.14 10.57 7.83
N GLU A 72 10.16 9.92 8.99
CA GLU A 72 9.03 9.91 9.93
C GLU A 72 8.68 11.32 10.46
N ASP A 73 9.69 12.15 10.67
CA ASP A 73 9.53 13.52 11.20
C ASP A 73 8.89 14.47 10.18
N ASP A 74 8.93 14.12 8.90
CA ASP A 74 8.34 14.93 7.81
C ASP A 74 6.83 14.68 7.61
N VAL A 75 6.26 13.67 8.28
CA VAL A 75 4.84 13.31 8.16
C VAL A 75 3.97 14.23 9.01
N ASP A 76 2.98 14.89 8.38
CA ASP A 76 1.92 15.61 9.10
C ASP A 76 0.97 14.61 9.78
N ARG A 77 1.43 14.05 10.92
CA ARG A 77 0.64 13.11 11.71
C ARG A 77 -0.70 13.67 12.18
N PRO A 78 -0.81 14.91 12.67
CA PRO A 78 -2.08 15.47 13.07
C PRO A 78 -3.12 15.43 11.95
N ARG A 79 -2.75 15.84 10.74
CA ARG A 79 -3.64 15.81 9.58
C ARG A 79 -4.02 14.38 9.20
N LEU A 80 -3.06 13.46 9.14
CA LEU A 80 -3.31 12.05 8.83
C LEU A 80 -4.31 11.41 9.81
N ILE A 81 -4.14 11.66 11.12
CA ILE A 81 -5.04 11.13 12.16
C ILE A 81 -6.44 11.77 12.07
N ALA A 82 -6.52 13.08 11.80
CA ALA A 82 -7.81 13.77 11.65
C ALA A 82 -8.60 13.20 10.46
N THR A 83 -7.94 13.05 9.29
CA THR A 83 -8.56 12.48 8.10
C THR A 83 -8.97 11.02 8.32
N LEU A 84 -8.12 10.20 8.94
CA LEU A 84 -8.44 8.81 9.28
C LEU A 84 -9.69 8.74 10.18
N ARG A 85 -9.80 9.63 11.17
CA ARG A 85 -10.95 9.68 12.07
C ARG A 85 -12.24 9.99 11.30
N SER A 86 -12.22 11.01 10.44
CA SER A 86 -13.36 11.37 9.60
C SER A 86 -13.77 10.22 8.68
N TYR A 87 -12.79 9.55 8.05
CA TYR A 87 -13.02 8.40 7.18
C TYR A 87 -13.69 7.23 7.91
N LEU A 88 -13.20 6.88 9.11
CA LEU A 88 -13.76 5.78 9.90
C LEU A 88 -15.20 6.09 10.35
N VAL A 89 -15.47 7.34 10.76
CA VAL A 89 -16.82 7.78 11.15
C VAL A 89 -17.78 7.69 9.96
N ALA A 90 -17.41 8.22 8.80
CA ALA A 90 -18.24 8.21 7.59
C ALA A 90 -18.57 6.80 7.11
N ASN A 91 -17.66 5.84 7.31
CA ASN A 91 -17.82 4.45 6.90
C ASN A 91 -18.34 3.53 8.02
N ASN A 92 -18.74 4.05 9.17
CA ASN A 92 -19.17 3.28 10.35
C ASN A 92 -18.14 2.22 10.80
N LEU A 93 -16.86 2.54 10.68
CA LEU A 93 -15.75 1.67 11.05
C LEU A 93 -15.20 2.04 12.43
N ASN A 94 -14.77 1.03 13.17
CA ASN A 94 -14.09 1.20 14.45
C ASN A 94 -12.60 0.93 14.30
N ALA A 95 -11.80 1.62 15.11
CA ALA A 95 -10.36 1.42 15.16
C ALA A 95 -9.84 1.37 16.59
N ASP A 96 -8.75 0.65 16.77
CA ASP A 96 -7.98 0.62 18.01
C ASP A 96 -7.09 1.89 18.09
N TRP A 97 -7.62 2.92 18.71
CA TRP A 97 -6.94 4.21 18.84
C TRP A 97 -5.67 4.15 19.69
N GLU A 98 -5.58 3.21 20.62
CA GLU A 98 -4.37 3.02 21.43
C GLU A 98 -3.22 2.53 20.53
N ARG A 99 -3.49 1.53 19.70
CA ARG A 99 -2.50 1.05 18.71
C ARG A 99 -2.13 2.10 17.68
N ILE A 100 -3.11 2.86 17.18
CA ILE A 100 -2.86 3.94 16.21
C ILE A 100 -1.96 5.00 16.83
N ASN A 101 -2.26 5.44 18.06
CA ASN A 101 -1.51 6.50 18.72
C ASN A 101 -0.08 6.06 19.09
N SER A 102 0.11 4.79 19.43
CA SER A 102 1.43 4.23 19.79
C SER A 102 2.29 3.81 18.58
N ALA A 103 1.70 3.71 17.39
CA ALA A 103 2.44 3.36 16.19
C ALA A 103 3.33 4.51 15.71
N SER A 104 4.52 4.18 15.19
CA SER A 104 5.37 5.15 14.49
C SER A 104 4.69 5.63 13.19
N ASN A 105 5.14 6.75 12.65
CA ASN A 105 4.58 7.32 11.43
C ASN A 105 4.81 6.37 10.23
N GLU A 106 5.98 5.78 10.12
CA GLU A 106 6.28 4.81 9.08
C GLU A 106 5.32 3.63 9.13
N ARG A 107 5.16 3.03 10.31
CA ARG A 107 4.26 1.89 10.50
C ARG A 107 2.81 2.24 10.18
N LEU A 108 2.35 3.41 10.63
CA LEU A 108 0.98 3.88 10.39
C LEU A 108 0.72 4.08 8.91
N VAL A 109 1.56 4.84 8.22
CA VAL A 109 1.42 5.15 6.79
C VAL A 109 1.48 3.87 5.96
N ASN A 110 2.44 2.99 6.22
CA ASN A 110 2.58 1.73 5.47
C ASN A 110 1.39 0.78 5.72
N THR A 111 0.91 0.68 6.97
CA THR A 111 -0.26 -0.14 7.30
C THR A 111 -1.52 0.37 6.61
N LEU A 112 -1.78 1.68 6.67
CA LEU A 112 -2.93 2.29 6.00
C LEU A 112 -2.86 2.12 4.48
N SER A 113 -1.69 2.24 3.86
CA SER A 113 -1.51 2.02 2.42
C SER A 113 -1.90 0.60 1.99
N VAL A 114 -1.68 -0.39 2.85
CA VAL A 114 -2.03 -1.80 2.56
C VAL A 114 -3.49 -2.10 2.88
N LEU A 115 -3.99 -1.66 4.04
CA LEU A 115 -5.31 -2.03 4.55
C LEU A 115 -6.46 -1.24 3.93
N SER A 116 -6.22 -0.01 3.48
CA SER A 116 -7.28 0.79 2.84
C SER A 116 -7.85 0.07 1.61
N PRO A 117 -9.17 0.15 1.38
CA PRO A 117 -9.86 -0.59 0.33
C PRO A 117 -9.69 0.02 -1.07
N TYR A 118 -8.56 0.68 -1.30
CA TYR A 118 -8.23 1.30 -2.58
C TYR A 118 -8.00 0.28 -3.68
N GLY A 119 -8.27 0.67 -4.91
CA GLY A 119 -8.02 -0.12 -6.11
C GLY A 119 -6.52 -0.29 -6.41
N PRO A 120 -6.19 -1.12 -7.42
CA PRO A 120 -4.79 -1.39 -7.78
C PRO A 120 -4.00 -0.16 -8.22
N GLU A 121 -4.65 0.83 -8.84
CA GLU A 121 -3.98 2.04 -9.34
C GLU A 121 -3.59 2.95 -8.17
N GLU A 122 -4.50 3.18 -7.22
CA GLU A 122 -4.24 3.97 -6.03
C GLU A 122 -3.17 3.31 -5.15
N LYS A 123 -3.24 1.98 -4.96
CA LYS A 123 -2.22 1.24 -4.22
C LYS A 123 -0.85 1.30 -4.90
N GLN A 124 -0.82 1.29 -6.22
CA GLN A 124 0.41 1.48 -6.97
C GLN A 124 0.96 2.91 -6.81
N ALA A 125 0.10 3.92 -6.86
CA ALA A 125 0.50 5.32 -6.62
C ALA A 125 1.09 5.51 -5.21
N LEU A 126 0.48 4.90 -4.19
CA LEU A 126 1.01 4.90 -2.82
C LEU A 126 2.38 4.21 -2.73
N LEU A 127 2.57 3.11 -3.46
CA LEU A 127 3.86 2.41 -3.51
C LEU A 127 4.93 3.25 -4.22
N GLU A 128 4.56 3.97 -5.28
CA GLU A 128 5.46 4.80 -6.10
C GLU A 128 5.75 6.17 -5.47
N ALA A 129 5.07 6.56 -4.39
CA ALA A 129 5.34 7.82 -3.69
C ALA A 129 6.84 7.94 -3.37
N PRO A 130 7.48 9.09 -3.65
CA PRO A 130 8.94 9.21 -3.55
C PRO A 130 9.45 8.95 -2.13
N ASP A 131 8.74 9.42 -1.13
CA ASP A 131 9.10 9.33 0.28
C ASP A 131 7.87 9.07 1.17
N LEU A 132 8.10 8.96 2.48
CA LEU A 132 7.06 8.67 3.47
C LEU A 132 6.05 9.81 3.60
N ARG A 133 6.52 11.06 3.53
CA ARG A 133 5.67 12.26 3.56
C ARG A 133 4.71 12.26 2.37
N ALA A 134 5.23 12.11 1.17
CA ALA A 134 4.39 12.11 -0.05
C ALA A 134 3.37 10.96 -0.04
N ARG A 135 3.73 9.80 0.52
CA ARG A 135 2.80 8.67 0.70
C ARG A 135 1.70 9.01 1.69
N ALA A 136 2.02 9.67 2.80
CA ALA A 136 1.05 10.14 3.78
C ALA A 136 0.10 11.20 3.19
N GLU A 137 0.64 12.16 2.44
CA GLU A 137 -0.15 13.18 1.72
C GLU A 137 -1.10 12.54 0.70
N ALA A 138 -0.64 11.53 -0.06
CA ALA A 138 -1.47 10.79 -1.00
C ALA A 138 -2.60 10.01 -0.31
N LEU A 139 -2.33 9.37 0.85
CA LEU A 139 -3.36 8.71 1.66
C LEU A 139 -4.44 9.69 2.12
N VAL A 140 -4.03 10.87 2.60
CA VAL A 140 -4.95 11.92 3.02
C VAL A 140 -5.81 12.37 1.84
N ALA A 141 -5.19 12.65 0.69
CA ALA A 141 -5.92 13.09 -0.50
C ALA A 141 -6.94 12.04 -0.98
N LEU A 142 -6.57 10.75 -1.01
CA LEU A 142 -7.48 9.67 -1.40
C LEU A 142 -8.67 9.57 -0.43
N ALA A 143 -8.42 9.66 0.87
CA ALA A 143 -9.50 9.61 1.86
C ALA A 143 -10.42 10.85 1.79
N GLU A 144 -9.87 12.04 1.59
CA GLU A 144 -10.63 13.28 1.39
C GLU A 144 -11.51 13.22 0.12
N MET A 145 -11.00 12.61 -0.97
CA MET A 145 -11.79 12.40 -2.20
C MET A 145 -12.96 11.44 -1.98
N GLU A 146 -12.76 10.34 -1.26
CA GLU A 146 -13.85 9.40 -0.94
C GLU A 146 -14.90 10.03 -0.04
N LEU A 147 -14.49 10.83 0.97
CA LEU A 147 -15.40 11.57 1.84
C LEU A 147 -16.26 12.55 1.05
N ALA A 148 -15.67 13.32 0.13
CA ALA A 148 -16.40 14.25 -0.72
C ALA A 148 -17.40 13.52 -1.64
N ALA A 149 -17.04 12.36 -2.20
CA ALA A 149 -17.93 11.59 -3.05
C ALA A 149 -19.12 11.00 -2.28
N THR A 150 -18.96 10.66 -0.99
CA THR A 150 -20.06 10.19 -0.14
C THR A 150 -21.01 11.32 0.27
N ASP A 151 -20.52 12.53 0.48
CA ASP A 151 -21.36 13.71 0.79
C ASP A 151 -22.22 14.11 -0.42
N ASP A 152 -21.68 14.11 -1.62
CA ASP A 152 -22.42 14.42 -2.85
C ASP A 152 -23.50 13.36 -3.18
N GLY A 153 -23.26 12.09 -2.84
CA GLY A 153 -24.21 10.98 -3.02
C GLY A 153 -25.40 11.01 -2.07
N SER A 154 -25.28 11.64 -0.91
CA SER A 154 -26.35 11.73 0.10
C SER A 154 -27.33 12.89 -0.17
N GLY A 155 -26.99 13.81 -1.07
CA GLY A 155 -27.79 14.98 -1.43
C GLY A 155 -28.90 14.77 -2.48
N THR A 156 -29.04 13.61 -3.10
CA THR A 156 -29.99 13.38 -4.21
C THR A 156 -31.11 12.41 -3.81
N SER A 157 -31.78 12.65 -2.68
CA SER A 157 -33.04 11.96 -2.36
C SER A 157 -34.04 12.93 -1.75
N LEU A 158 -34.48 13.90 -2.54
CA LEU A 158 -35.70 14.67 -2.27
C LEU A 158 -36.33 15.04 -3.63
N GLN A 159 -37.17 14.18 -4.15
CA GLN A 159 -38.46 14.53 -4.76
C GLN A 159 -39.29 13.27 -4.95
#